data_9085dc95736888412a2d1592829fcc09
#
_entry.id   9085dc95736888412a2d1592829fcc09
#
_cell.length_a   1.000
_cell.length_b   1.000
_cell.length_c   1.000
_cell.angle_alpha   90.00
_cell.angle_beta   90.00
_cell.angle_gamma   90.00
#
_symmetry.space_group_name_H-M   'P 1'
#
loop_
_entity.id
_entity.type
_entity.pdbx_description
1 polymer ?
#
loop_
_entity_poly.entity_id
_entity_poly.type
_entity_poly.pdbx_seq_one_letter_code
_entity_poly.pdbx_strand_id
1 'polypeptide(L)'
;MPGVGPRSAERIALWIVRVQSDQPDQIARAINDTRQAIHPCELCGFFTTGEICEICADSSRSAELLCVVEQPTDILPLEKTSAFRGRYHSLGGRISPLDHVGPEDLRIKELLERLDREKISEIIFALPSDVEGEATTNYLVDLLKEKPVTMTRIARGLPAGGGLESADELTLYQALSGRTKL
;
A
#
# COMPACT_ATOMS: atom_id res chain seq x y z
N MET A 1 18.46 1.01 12.71
CA MET A 1 17.91 1.61 11.48
C MET A 1 17.86 0.55 10.40
N PRO A 2 16.74 0.40 9.68
CA PRO A 2 16.66 -0.55 8.56
C PRO A 2 17.74 -0.26 7.52
N GLY A 3 18.39 -1.29 6.98
CA GLY A 3 19.47 -1.15 5.99
C GLY A 3 20.83 -0.68 6.54
N VAL A 4 20.97 -0.41 7.83
CA VAL A 4 22.23 -0.01 8.46
C VAL A 4 22.84 -1.20 9.20
N GLY A 5 23.84 -1.83 8.58
CA GLY A 5 24.60 -2.91 9.21
C GLY A 5 25.65 -2.38 10.20
N PRO A 6 26.30 -3.28 10.97
CA PRO A 6 27.27 -2.90 12.03
C PRO A 6 28.37 -1.95 11.54
N ARG A 7 28.98 -2.22 10.39
CA ARG A 7 30.05 -1.36 9.82
C ARG A 7 29.56 0.04 9.47
N SER A 8 28.34 0.16 8.92
CA SER A 8 27.75 1.46 8.60
C SER A 8 27.38 2.22 9.87
N ALA A 9 26.85 1.52 10.90
CA ALA A 9 26.55 2.11 12.19
C ALA A 9 27.81 2.68 12.87
N GLU A 10 28.92 1.93 12.88
CA GLU A 10 30.21 2.40 13.41
C GLU A 10 30.70 3.65 12.67
N ARG A 11 30.66 3.66 11.34
CA ARG A 11 31.07 4.84 10.54
C ARG A 11 30.20 6.06 10.84
N ILE A 12 28.89 5.89 10.97
CA ILE A 12 27.96 6.97 11.34
C ILE A 12 28.31 7.49 12.74
N ALA A 13 28.49 6.61 13.73
CA ALA A 13 28.85 7.00 15.08
C ALA A 13 30.17 7.78 15.14
N LEU A 14 31.20 7.30 14.47
CA LEU A 14 32.49 8.00 14.38
C LEU A 14 32.36 9.37 13.67
N TRP A 15 31.53 9.46 12.65
CA TRP A 15 31.26 10.75 11.99
C TRP A 15 30.56 11.72 12.94
N ILE A 16 29.52 11.29 13.66
CA ILE A 16 28.79 12.13 14.63
C ILE A 16 29.74 12.70 15.68
N VAL A 17 30.67 11.86 16.20
CA VAL A 17 31.61 12.28 17.27
C VAL A 17 32.69 13.25 16.73
N ARG A 18 33.09 13.10 15.46
CA ARG A 18 34.20 13.89 14.89
C ARG A 18 33.76 15.18 14.22
N VAL A 19 32.53 15.27 13.74
CA VAL A 19 32.05 16.46 13.03
C VAL A 19 31.88 17.62 14.02
N GLN A 20 32.41 18.79 13.65
CA GLN A 20 32.31 20.01 14.48
C GLN A 20 31.15 20.94 14.06
N SER A 21 30.37 20.52 13.04
CA SER A 21 29.18 21.27 12.60
C SER A 21 27.93 20.81 13.34
N ASP A 22 26.86 21.55 13.20
CA ASP A 22 25.53 21.25 13.74
C ASP A 22 24.72 20.22 12.92
N GLN A 23 25.36 19.61 11.90
CA GLN A 23 24.70 18.60 11.05
C GLN A 23 24.05 17.44 11.83
N PRO A 24 24.69 16.83 12.84
CA PRO A 24 24.05 15.78 13.64
C PRO A 24 22.76 16.27 14.33
N ASP A 25 22.77 17.51 14.86
CA ASP A 25 21.61 18.10 15.51
C ASP A 25 20.49 18.41 14.49
N GLN A 26 20.84 18.88 13.29
CA GLN A 26 19.88 19.08 12.21
C GLN A 26 19.23 17.76 11.78
N ILE A 27 20.00 16.67 11.65
CA ILE A 27 19.48 15.33 11.34
C ILE A 27 18.54 14.84 12.47
N ALA A 28 18.96 15.00 13.71
CA ALA A 28 18.13 14.60 14.86
C ALA A 28 16.80 15.37 14.90
N ARG A 29 16.82 16.68 14.66
CA ARG A 29 15.61 17.50 14.55
C ARG A 29 14.74 17.05 13.38
N ALA A 30 15.30 16.88 12.19
CA ALA A 30 14.55 16.45 11.01
C ALA A 30 13.86 15.08 11.22
N ILE A 31 14.51 14.14 11.92
CA ILE A 31 13.90 12.85 12.28
C ILE A 31 12.70 13.06 13.21
N ASN A 32 12.87 13.88 14.25
CA ASN A 32 11.79 14.16 15.20
C ASN A 32 10.62 14.90 14.54
N ASP A 33 10.92 15.93 13.76
CA ASP A 33 9.91 16.74 13.06
C ASP A 33 9.11 15.87 12.08
N THR A 34 9.79 15.00 11.32
CA THR A 34 9.15 14.05 10.42
C THR A 34 8.22 13.11 11.16
N ARG A 35 8.68 12.54 12.30
CA ARG A 35 7.86 11.63 13.12
C ARG A 35 6.62 12.31 13.71
N GLN A 36 6.72 13.61 14.05
CA GLN A 36 5.62 14.36 14.63
C GLN A 36 4.64 14.89 13.58
N ALA A 37 5.16 15.28 12.41
CA ALA A 37 4.36 15.90 11.38
C ALA A 37 3.61 14.91 10.48
N ILE A 38 4.18 13.70 10.25
CA ILE A 38 3.59 12.72 9.33
C ILE A 38 2.69 11.75 10.09
N HIS A 39 1.45 11.67 9.62
CA HIS A 39 0.43 10.76 10.14
C HIS A 39 -0.42 10.18 8.99
N PRO A 40 -1.25 9.14 9.24
CA PRO A 40 -2.15 8.60 8.23
C PRO A 40 -3.23 9.62 7.83
N CYS A 41 -3.49 9.73 6.52
CA CYS A 41 -4.63 10.44 5.97
C CYS A 41 -5.93 9.82 6.49
N GLU A 42 -6.87 10.64 6.97
CA GLU A 42 -8.14 10.18 7.52
C GLU A 42 -8.95 9.35 6.52
N LEU A 43 -8.92 9.73 5.22
CA LEU A 43 -9.69 9.03 4.19
C LEU A 43 -9.04 7.74 3.72
N CYS A 44 -7.74 7.76 3.40
CA CYS A 44 -7.13 6.63 2.70
C CYS A 44 -6.02 5.92 3.48
N GLY A 45 -5.58 6.45 4.62
CA GLY A 45 -4.49 5.87 5.41
C GLY A 45 -3.08 6.13 4.84
N PHE A 46 -2.94 6.88 3.74
CA PHE A 46 -1.63 7.27 3.20
C PHE A 46 -0.98 8.35 4.08
N PHE A 47 0.30 8.56 3.92
CA PHE A 47 1.07 9.55 4.67
C PHE A 47 0.67 10.98 4.30
N THR A 48 0.49 11.83 5.32
CA THR A 48 0.20 13.25 5.16
C THR A 48 0.68 14.07 6.36
N THR A 49 0.83 15.37 6.16
CA THR A 49 1.04 16.36 7.24
C THR A 49 -0.23 17.16 7.55
N GLY A 50 -1.32 16.90 6.81
CA GLY A 50 -2.64 17.52 7.00
C GLY A 50 -3.71 16.44 7.17
N GLU A 51 -4.95 16.79 7.43
CA GLU A 51 -6.06 15.84 7.60
C GLU A 51 -6.22 14.91 6.39
N ILE A 52 -6.05 15.45 5.17
CA ILE A 52 -6.23 14.76 3.90
C ILE A 52 -4.94 14.86 3.08
N CYS A 53 -4.49 13.73 2.51
CA CYS A 53 -3.31 13.70 1.65
C CYS A 53 -3.57 14.32 0.27
N GLU A 54 -2.49 14.68 -0.43
CA GLU A 54 -2.54 15.28 -1.76
C GLU A 54 -3.31 14.43 -2.77
N ILE A 55 -3.20 13.10 -2.70
CA ILE A 55 -3.93 12.17 -3.59
C ILE A 55 -5.45 12.27 -3.37
N CYS A 56 -5.89 12.33 -2.12
CA CYS A 56 -7.32 12.44 -1.80
C CYS A 56 -7.87 13.84 -2.07
N ALA A 57 -7.04 14.88 -1.95
CA ALA A 57 -7.39 16.26 -2.23
C ALA A 57 -7.44 16.60 -3.73
N ASP A 58 -6.80 15.79 -4.59
CA ASP A 58 -6.73 16.01 -6.02
C ASP A 58 -8.10 15.76 -6.69
N SER A 59 -8.79 16.84 -7.04
CA SER A 59 -10.10 16.81 -7.70
C SER A 59 -10.05 16.31 -9.16
N SER A 60 -8.87 16.21 -9.77
CA SER A 60 -8.70 15.68 -11.13
C SER A 60 -8.79 14.15 -11.17
N ARG A 61 -8.72 13.50 -10.01
CA ARG A 61 -8.81 12.04 -9.89
C ARG A 61 -10.26 11.57 -9.86
N SER A 62 -10.49 10.43 -10.50
CA SER A 62 -11.80 9.78 -10.46
C SER A 62 -12.17 9.40 -9.02
N ALA A 63 -13.31 9.88 -8.56
CA ALA A 63 -13.88 9.48 -7.27
C ALA A 63 -14.61 8.13 -7.35
N GLU A 64 -14.83 7.60 -8.56
CA GLU A 64 -15.54 6.34 -8.79
C GLU A 64 -14.63 5.11 -8.75
N LEU A 65 -13.30 5.32 -8.86
CA LEU A 65 -12.30 4.25 -8.87
C LEU A 65 -11.53 4.22 -7.56
N LEU A 66 -11.59 3.11 -6.83
CA LEU A 66 -10.90 2.92 -5.58
C LEU A 66 -9.94 1.73 -5.65
N CYS A 67 -8.65 1.98 -5.45
CA CYS A 67 -7.63 0.93 -5.34
C CYS A 67 -7.35 0.64 -3.86
N VAL A 68 -7.61 -0.60 -3.44
CA VAL A 68 -7.35 -1.08 -2.07
C VAL A 68 -6.00 -1.75 -2.02
N VAL A 69 -5.12 -1.27 -1.14
CA VAL A 69 -3.75 -1.77 -0.92
C VAL A 69 -3.58 -2.26 0.52
N GLU A 70 -2.58 -3.11 0.76
CA GLU A 70 -2.27 -3.59 2.10
C GLU A 70 -1.68 -2.46 2.96
N GLN A 71 -0.54 -1.90 2.52
CA GLN A 71 0.20 -0.89 3.26
C GLN A 71 0.15 0.47 2.56
N PRO A 72 0.27 1.58 3.30
CA PRO A 72 0.38 2.91 2.70
C PRO A 72 1.55 3.02 1.69
N THR A 73 2.64 2.31 1.96
CA THR A 73 3.84 2.28 1.10
C THR A 73 3.58 1.69 -0.28
N ASP A 74 2.56 0.83 -0.43
CA ASP A 74 2.22 0.18 -1.71
C ASP A 74 1.64 1.18 -2.73
N ILE A 75 1.13 2.31 -2.25
CA ILE A 75 0.66 3.40 -3.10
C ILE A 75 1.82 4.01 -3.91
N LEU A 76 3.01 4.11 -3.32
CA LEU A 76 4.15 4.77 -3.95
C LEU A 76 4.57 4.15 -5.30
N PRO A 77 4.75 2.82 -5.43
CA PRO A 77 5.08 2.22 -6.72
C PRO A 77 3.92 2.34 -7.73
N LEU A 78 2.67 2.27 -7.30
CA LEU A 78 1.51 2.45 -8.18
C LEU A 78 1.46 3.88 -8.74
N GLU A 79 1.66 4.89 -7.91
CA GLU A 79 1.72 6.30 -8.35
C GLU A 79 2.86 6.58 -9.32
N LYS A 80 4.03 5.94 -9.14
CA LYS A 80 5.16 6.08 -10.07
C LYS A 80 4.84 5.65 -11.50
N THR A 81 3.89 4.74 -11.69
CA THR A 81 3.47 4.31 -13.03
C THR A 81 2.68 5.39 -13.78
N SER A 82 2.06 6.32 -13.05
CA SER A 82 1.10 7.30 -13.58
C SER A 82 -0.08 6.69 -14.35
N ALA A 83 -0.28 5.38 -14.25
CA ALA A 83 -1.32 4.64 -14.98
C ALA A 83 -2.69 4.70 -14.29
N PHE A 84 -2.72 4.90 -12.96
CA PHE A 84 -3.94 4.93 -12.19
C PHE A 84 -4.33 6.36 -11.82
N ARG A 85 -5.56 6.73 -12.12
CA ARG A 85 -6.12 8.07 -11.86
C ARG A 85 -7.32 8.05 -10.91
N GLY A 86 -7.47 6.98 -10.15
CA GLY A 86 -8.43 6.86 -9.07
C GLY A 86 -7.86 7.27 -7.71
N ARG A 87 -8.56 6.89 -6.66
CA ARG A 87 -8.18 7.09 -5.27
C ARG A 87 -7.73 5.78 -4.64
N TYR A 88 -7.06 5.86 -3.50
CA TYR A 88 -6.56 4.69 -2.79
C TYR A 88 -7.25 4.52 -1.44
N HIS A 89 -7.19 3.30 -0.92
CA HIS A 89 -7.48 2.97 0.47
C HIS A 89 -6.48 1.94 0.97
N SER A 90 -5.69 2.31 1.98
CA SER A 90 -4.77 1.38 2.65
C SER A 90 -5.49 0.72 3.82
N LEU A 91 -5.43 -0.60 3.88
CA LEU A 91 -5.96 -1.37 5.01
C LEU A 91 -5.10 -1.23 6.27
N GLY A 92 -3.82 -0.85 6.12
CA GLY A 92 -2.85 -0.78 7.21
C GLY A 92 -2.26 -2.13 7.61
N GLY A 93 -2.62 -3.20 6.90
CA GLY A 93 -2.20 -4.57 7.13
C GLY A 93 -3.02 -5.57 6.33
N ARG A 94 -2.95 -6.82 6.75
CA ARG A 94 -3.70 -7.95 6.20
C ARG A 94 -4.17 -8.87 7.32
N ILE A 95 -5.18 -9.66 7.10
CA ILE A 95 -5.64 -10.68 8.05
C ILE A 95 -4.56 -11.74 8.18
N SER A 96 -4.01 -11.91 9.37
CA SER A 96 -2.95 -12.86 9.70
C SER A 96 -3.24 -13.50 11.06
N PRO A 97 -3.84 -14.70 11.09
CA PRO A 97 -4.08 -15.40 12.35
C PRO A 97 -2.80 -15.72 13.13
N LEU A 98 -1.67 -15.91 12.43
CA LEU A 98 -0.37 -16.18 13.05
C LEU A 98 0.19 -14.94 13.78
N ASP A 99 -0.09 -13.76 13.24
CA ASP A 99 0.33 -12.48 13.85
C ASP A 99 -0.76 -11.88 14.74
N HIS A 100 -1.86 -12.61 14.98
CA HIS A 100 -3.03 -12.15 15.74
C HIS A 100 -3.67 -10.86 15.18
N VAL A 101 -3.65 -10.70 13.84
CA VAL A 101 -4.29 -9.58 13.14
C VAL A 101 -5.64 -10.03 12.60
N GLY A 102 -6.71 -9.48 13.14
CA GLY A 102 -8.09 -9.69 12.70
C GLY A 102 -8.60 -8.58 11.77
N PRO A 103 -9.80 -8.74 11.22
CA PRO A 103 -10.45 -7.69 10.41
C PRO A 103 -10.66 -6.37 11.17
N GLU A 104 -10.82 -6.43 12.48
CA GLU A 104 -11.02 -5.30 13.40
C GLU A 104 -9.75 -4.43 13.57
N ASP A 105 -8.56 -5.00 13.31
CA ASP A 105 -7.28 -4.31 13.37
C ASP A 105 -6.97 -3.56 12.07
N LEU A 106 -7.77 -3.79 11.02
CA LEU A 106 -7.61 -3.21 9.70
C LEU A 106 -8.60 -2.07 9.46
N ARG A 107 -8.27 -1.16 8.55
CA ARG A 107 -9.13 -0.03 8.16
C ARG A 107 -10.30 -0.46 7.26
N ILE A 108 -10.93 -1.59 7.58
CA ILE A 108 -12.09 -2.13 6.85
C ILE A 108 -13.35 -1.34 7.16
N LYS A 109 -13.51 -0.90 8.40
CA LYS A 109 -14.64 -0.06 8.80
C LYS A 109 -14.66 1.25 8.00
N GLU A 110 -13.50 1.93 7.90
CA GLU A 110 -13.36 3.17 7.14
C GLU A 110 -13.61 2.94 5.64
N LEU A 111 -13.21 1.77 5.10
CA LEU A 111 -13.53 1.38 3.73
C LEU A 111 -15.04 1.31 3.50
N LEU A 112 -15.77 0.65 4.40
CA LEU A 112 -17.23 0.53 4.31
C LEU A 112 -17.93 1.89 4.43
N GLU A 113 -17.54 2.71 5.41
CA GLU A 113 -18.06 4.07 5.58
C GLU A 113 -17.81 4.94 4.34
N ARG A 114 -16.66 4.74 3.70
CA ARG A 114 -16.30 5.45 2.48
C ARG A 114 -17.18 5.02 1.30
N LEU A 115 -17.45 3.72 1.15
CA LEU A 115 -18.35 3.20 0.12
C LEU A 115 -19.78 3.70 0.28
N ASP A 116 -20.21 3.95 1.51
CA ASP A 116 -21.55 4.48 1.77
C ASP A 116 -21.64 6.00 1.49
N ARG A 117 -20.52 6.72 1.55
CA ARG A 117 -20.48 8.18 1.33
C ARG A 117 -20.10 8.59 -0.08
N GLU A 118 -19.24 7.82 -0.74
CA GLU A 118 -18.69 8.12 -2.06
C GLU A 118 -19.38 7.26 -3.13
N LYS A 119 -19.53 7.79 -4.34
CA LYS A 119 -20.11 7.05 -5.49
C LYS A 119 -19.01 6.20 -6.16
N ILE A 120 -18.53 5.19 -5.44
CA ILE A 120 -17.52 4.27 -5.97
C ILE A 120 -18.20 3.23 -6.83
N SER A 121 -17.81 3.12 -8.10
CA SER A 121 -18.33 2.15 -9.06
C SER A 121 -17.42 0.92 -9.21
N GLU A 122 -16.11 1.07 -8.94
CA GLU A 122 -15.16 -0.02 -9.02
C GLU A 122 -14.18 0.01 -7.86
N ILE A 123 -13.96 -1.17 -7.25
CA ILE A 123 -12.89 -1.45 -6.30
C ILE A 123 -11.87 -2.36 -6.96
N ILE A 124 -10.62 -1.93 -6.97
CA ILE A 124 -9.48 -2.68 -7.49
C ILE A 124 -8.67 -3.20 -6.31
N PHE A 125 -8.62 -4.50 -6.11
CA PHE A 125 -7.76 -5.09 -5.07
C PHE A 125 -6.33 -5.23 -5.56
N ALA A 126 -5.41 -4.50 -4.92
CA ALA A 126 -3.98 -4.54 -5.14
C ALA A 126 -3.26 -5.11 -3.90
N LEU A 127 -3.75 -6.25 -3.42
CA LEU A 127 -3.19 -6.98 -2.28
C LEU A 127 -2.18 -8.03 -2.75
N PRO A 128 -1.23 -8.45 -1.89
CA PRO A 128 -0.29 -9.52 -2.19
C PRO A 128 -0.99 -10.80 -2.63
N SER A 129 -0.29 -11.63 -3.40
CA SER A 129 -0.81 -12.91 -3.91
C SER A 129 -0.41 -14.11 -3.04
N ASP A 130 0.07 -13.87 -1.83
CA ASP A 130 0.32 -14.90 -0.84
C ASP A 130 -0.97 -15.35 -0.13
N VAL A 131 -0.88 -16.34 0.74
CA VAL A 131 -2.03 -16.96 1.42
C VAL A 131 -2.85 -15.94 2.21
N GLU A 132 -2.18 -15.04 2.94
CA GLU A 132 -2.83 -14.04 3.78
C GLU A 132 -3.47 -12.91 2.97
N GLY A 133 -2.80 -12.47 1.89
CA GLY A 133 -3.37 -11.49 0.95
C GLY A 133 -4.59 -12.04 0.20
N GLU A 134 -4.57 -13.32 -0.19
CA GLU A 134 -5.73 -14.00 -0.77
C GLU A 134 -6.87 -14.13 0.26
N ALA A 135 -6.57 -14.54 1.49
CA ALA A 135 -7.56 -14.64 2.56
C ALA A 135 -8.21 -13.27 2.83
N THR A 136 -7.40 -12.21 2.89
CA THR A 136 -7.88 -10.84 3.07
C THR A 136 -8.74 -10.39 1.90
N THR A 137 -8.31 -10.67 0.67
CA THR A 137 -9.09 -10.34 -0.54
C THR A 137 -10.45 -11.05 -0.52
N ASN A 138 -10.47 -12.36 -0.24
CA ASN A 138 -11.70 -13.15 -0.21
C ASN A 138 -12.65 -12.67 0.89
N TYR A 139 -12.13 -12.32 2.06
CA TYR A 139 -12.92 -11.72 3.14
C TYR A 139 -13.58 -10.42 2.69
N LEU A 140 -12.84 -9.53 2.04
CA LEU A 140 -13.38 -8.27 1.53
C LEU A 140 -14.40 -8.48 0.42
N VAL A 141 -14.18 -9.42 -0.49
CA VAL A 141 -15.13 -9.77 -1.55
C VAL A 141 -16.45 -10.27 -0.95
N ASP A 142 -16.39 -11.17 0.04
CA ASP A 142 -17.58 -11.66 0.72
C ASP A 142 -18.32 -10.55 1.48
N LEU A 143 -17.59 -9.66 2.12
CA LEU A 143 -18.14 -8.53 2.86
C LEU A 143 -18.85 -7.53 1.94
N LEU A 144 -18.34 -7.37 0.72
CA LEU A 144 -18.80 -6.35 -0.25
C LEU A 144 -19.77 -6.90 -1.31
N LYS A 145 -20.05 -8.19 -1.31
CA LYS A 145 -20.87 -8.85 -2.37
C LYS A 145 -22.27 -8.24 -2.58
N GLU A 146 -22.87 -7.66 -1.53
CA GLU A 146 -24.18 -7.01 -1.60
C GLU A 146 -24.12 -5.52 -1.96
N LYS A 147 -22.91 -4.96 -2.08
CA LYS A 147 -22.74 -3.56 -2.49
C LYS A 147 -22.77 -3.44 -4.02
N PRO A 148 -23.36 -2.37 -4.57
CA PRO A 148 -23.47 -2.16 -6.02
C PRO A 148 -22.15 -1.65 -6.62
N VAL A 149 -21.04 -2.39 -6.42
CA VAL A 149 -19.70 -2.05 -6.89
C VAL A 149 -19.12 -3.20 -7.70
N THR A 150 -18.41 -2.88 -8.78
CA THR A 150 -17.60 -3.87 -9.49
C THR A 150 -16.32 -4.13 -8.72
N MET A 151 -15.99 -5.38 -8.50
CA MET A 151 -14.76 -5.78 -7.82
C MET A 151 -13.79 -6.40 -8.83
N THR A 152 -12.60 -5.83 -8.91
CA THR A 152 -11.52 -6.30 -9.78
C THR A 152 -10.24 -6.48 -8.97
N ARG A 153 -9.22 -7.07 -9.58
CA ARG A 153 -7.87 -7.15 -9.00
C ARG A 153 -6.82 -6.82 -10.04
N ILE A 154 -5.66 -6.36 -9.57
CA ILE A 154 -4.52 -6.16 -10.46
C ILE A 154 -4.15 -7.49 -11.14
N ALA A 155 -3.73 -7.40 -12.42
CA ALA A 155 -3.32 -8.58 -13.18
C ALA A 155 -2.12 -9.28 -12.51
N ARG A 156 -2.13 -10.60 -12.55
CA ARG A 156 -1.07 -11.47 -12.04
C ARG A 156 -0.47 -12.28 -13.16
N GLY A 157 0.78 -12.61 -13.04
CA GLY A 157 1.46 -13.43 -14.04
C GLY A 157 2.93 -13.07 -14.19
N LEU A 158 3.47 -13.36 -15.36
CA LEU A 158 4.89 -13.15 -15.66
C LEU A 158 5.24 -11.66 -15.62
N PRO A 159 6.34 -11.29 -14.95
CA PRO A 159 6.83 -9.92 -14.99
C PRO A 159 7.33 -9.57 -16.39
N ALA A 160 7.21 -8.29 -16.75
CA ALA A 160 7.73 -7.80 -18.01
C ALA A 160 9.24 -8.06 -18.11
N GLY A 161 9.68 -8.70 -19.21
CA GLY A 161 11.08 -9.09 -19.43
C GLY A 161 11.50 -10.39 -18.75
N GLY A 162 10.62 -11.07 -18.01
CA GLY A 162 10.88 -12.39 -17.45
C GLY A 162 10.67 -13.51 -18.47
N GLY A 163 11.57 -14.52 -18.48
CA GLY A 163 11.41 -15.73 -19.28
C GLY A 163 10.54 -16.78 -18.59
N LEU A 164 9.88 -17.67 -19.36
CA LEU A 164 9.09 -18.77 -18.82
C LEU A 164 9.94 -19.73 -17.97
N GLU A 165 11.18 -19.93 -18.35
CA GLU A 165 12.13 -20.83 -17.68
C GLU A 165 12.57 -20.38 -16.26
N SER A 166 12.41 -19.09 -15.96
CA SER A 166 12.77 -18.52 -14.65
C SER A 166 11.59 -18.33 -13.71
N ALA A 167 10.37 -18.60 -14.18
CA ALA A 167 9.16 -18.44 -13.41
C ALA A 167 8.84 -19.70 -12.59
N ASP A 168 8.38 -19.53 -11.36
CA ASP A 168 7.88 -20.61 -10.52
C ASP A 168 6.52 -21.15 -11.03
N GLU A 169 6.15 -22.35 -10.57
CA GLU A 169 4.93 -23.02 -10.97
C GLU A 169 3.65 -22.22 -10.71
N LEU A 170 3.60 -21.51 -9.57
CA LEU A 170 2.44 -20.70 -9.20
C LEU A 170 2.27 -19.50 -10.12
N THR A 171 3.37 -18.82 -10.43
CA THR A 171 3.41 -17.70 -11.39
C THR A 171 2.95 -18.14 -12.77
N LEU A 172 3.42 -19.31 -13.26
CA LEU A 172 3.00 -19.86 -14.55
C LEU A 172 1.52 -20.25 -14.54
N TYR A 173 1.05 -20.88 -13.48
CA TYR A 173 -0.36 -21.21 -13.30
C TYR A 173 -1.25 -19.96 -13.35
N GLN A 174 -0.88 -18.92 -12.63
CA GLN A 174 -1.62 -17.65 -12.60
C GLN A 174 -1.63 -16.97 -13.97
N ALA A 175 -0.49 -16.95 -14.67
CA ALA A 175 -0.39 -16.40 -16.01
C ALA A 175 -1.28 -17.12 -17.02
N LEU A 176 -1.32 -18.46 -16.99
CA LEU A 176 -2.18 -19.28 -17.86
C LEU A 176 -3.66 -19.12 -17.52
N SER A 177 -4.00 -19.06 -16.24
CA SER A 177 -5.37 -18.89 -15.77
C SER A 177 -5.92 -17.50 -16.08
N GLY A 178 -5.08 -16.47 -15.94
CA GLY A 178 -5.41 -15.08 -16.22
C GLY A 178 -5.19 -14.63 -17.66
N ARG A 179 -4.95 -15.57 -18.61
CA ARG A 179 -4.71 -15.23 -20.02
C ARG A 179 -5.85 -14.42 -20.63
N THR A 180 -5.50 -13.40 -21.39
CA THR A 180 -6.45 -12.53 -22.09
C THR A 180 -6.54 -12.90 -23.58
N LYS A 181 -7.69 -12.63 -24.21
CA LYS A 181 -7.82 -12.73 -25.68
C LYS A 181 -7.08 -11.56 -26.33
N LEU A 182 -6.44 -11.86 -27.46
CA LEU A 182 -5.82 -10.86 -28.34
C LEU A 182 -6.82 -10.35 -29.37
#